data_596c6f4940fe97aed3f97a8bc53f51a9
#
_entry.id   596c6f4940fe97aed3f97a8bc53f51a9
#
_cell.length_a   1.000
_cell.length_b   1.000
_cell.length_c   1.000
_cell.angle_alpha   90.00
_cell.angle_beta   90.00
_cell.angle_gamma   90.00
#
_symmetry.space_group_name_H-M   'P 1'
#
loop_
_entity.id
_entity.type
_entity.pdbx_description
1 polymer ?
#
loop_
_entity_poly.entity_id
_entity_poly.type
_entity_poly.pdbx_seq_one_letter_code
_entity_poly.pdbx_strand_id
1 'polypeptide(L)'
;MDLKYKIKDNYKKIKDIPCDLKYGDYESIPTPRMSVVIPTFGRPELLKNTILSAANQENVDFQYEIIVVDNEATDNENDTEKMIRELNIANIFYYKNRVNVKALGNWNRCILVARADWIVMCHDDDLMKKDCLNAMNQIIIEHQKDKKPIGYVRSSAEAIYSEELNAIKRNERKKLSKKKTALIKYNYMDVLCGGGATWAGAPTCGTLINRKAIIELGGYNSELSPCADCYIPYFMLEKYGVYRTYYDYGQYRWGENDTYKKSTLIGLIRAYYEFLELLSEKYFVVRVFKNEHYADCVNYYRSKGLEANVIITAEEINEIYPLKYSKSKLKILYLLRRINSGIKTIFAR
;
A
#
# COMPACT_ATOMS: atom_id res chain seq x y z
N MET A 1 26.01 4.05 0.08
CA MET A 1 24.54 3.83 -0.15
C MET A 1 24.38 2.43 -0.70
N ASP A 2 23.69 1.55 0.02
CA ASP A 2 23.48 0.16 -0.40
C ASP A 2 22.76 0.14 -1.77
N LEU A 3 23.28 -0.67 -2.71
CA LEU A 3 22.79 -0.79 -4.07
C LEU A 3 21.30 -1.16 -4.15
N LYS A 4 20.77 -1.88 -3.14
CA LYS A 4 19.35 -2.28 -3.10
C LYS A 4 18.37 -1.12 -2.99
N TYR A 5 18.79 0.05 -2.45
CA TYR A 5 17.94 1.25 -2.32
C TYR A 5 18.07 2.21 -3.50
N LYS A 6 18.90 1.91 -4.51
CA LYS A 6 18.92 2.67 -5.75
C LYS A 6 17.70 2.34 -6.59
N ILE A 7 17.19 3.35 -7.29
CA ILE A 7 16.13 3.15 -8.28
C ILE A 7 16.64 2.18 -9.35
N LYS A 8 15.93 1.07 -9.54
CA LYS A 8 16.21 0.02 -10.50
C LYS A 8 14.95 -0.26 -11.31
N ASP A 9 15.11 -0.54 -12.58
CA ASP A 9 13.99 -1.00 -13.41
C ASP A 9 13.65 -2.46 -13.08
N ASN A 10 12.69 -2.66 -12.14
CA ASN A 10 12.23 -3.99 -11.73
C ASN A 10 11.28 -4.62 -12.74
N TYR A 11 10.75 -3.84 -13.68
CA TYR A 11 9.92 -4.35 -14.78
C TYR A 11 10.70 -5.27 -15.71
N LYS A 12 12.02 -5.05 -15.85
CA LYS A 12 12.91 -5.93 -16.64
C LYS A 12 12.84 -7.40 -16.20
N LYS A 13 12.53 -7.67 -14.94
CA LYS A 13 12.43 -9.04 -14.41
C LYS A 13 11.21 -9.80 -14.93
N ILE A 14 10.20 -9.10 -15.43
CA ILE A 14 8.91 -9.68 -15.81
C ILE A 14 8.45 -9.33 -17.24
N LYS A 15 9.03 -8.33 -17.89
CA LYS A 15 8.56 -7.82 -19.17
C LYS A 15 8.52 -8.88 -20.28
N ASP A 16 9.50 -9.78 -20.26
CA ASP A 16 9.63 -10.86 -21.26
C ASP A 16 8.88 -12.14 -20.88
N ILE A 17 8.23 -12.15 -19.70
CA ILE A 17 7.36 -13.24 -19.27
C ILE A 17 5.96 -12.98 -19.81
N PRO A 18 5.37 -13.91 -20.60
CA PRO A 18 4.04 -13.71 -21.16
C PRO A 18 2.97 -13.57 -20.08
N CYS A 19 2.01 -12.68 -20.36
CA CYS A 19 0.81 -12.46 -19.56
C CYS A 19 -0.36 -12.25 -20.53
N ASP A 20 -1.29 -13.17 -20.54
CA ASP A 20 -2.34 -13.22 -21.54
C ASP A 20 -3.62 -12.57 -21.03
N LEU A 21 -4.28 -11.75 -21.85
CA LEU A 21 -5.66 -11.33 -21.61
C LEU A 21 -6.57 -12.51 -21.88
N LYS A 22 -7.26 -13.00 -20.85
CA LYS A 22 -8.19 -14.15 -20.90
C LYS A 22 -9.66 -13.73 -20.91
N TYR A 23 -9.98 -12.53 -20.43
CA TYR A 23 -11.32 -11.95 -20.44
C TYR A 23 -11.24 -10.43 -20.49
N GLY A 24 -12.18 -9.81 -21.19
CA GLY A 24 -12.32 -8.36 -21.35
C GLY A 24 -12.18 -7.93 -22.81
N ASP A 25 -12.84 -6.83 -23.13
CA ASP A 25 -12.80 -6.22 -24.46
C ASP A 25 -12.38 -4.74 -24.32
N TYR A 26 -11.28 -4.35 -24.94
CA TYR A 26 -10.77 -2.98 -24.88
C TYR A 26 -11.73 -1.94 -25.47
N GLU A 27 -12.57 -2.34 -26.42
CA GLU A 27 -13.56 -1.44 -27.02
C GLU A 27 -14.65 -1.04 -26.01
N SER A 28 -14.90 -1.88 -24.99
CA SER A 28 -15.87 -1.55 -23.94
C SER A 28 -15.45 -0.34 -23.08
N ILE A 29 -14.15 -0.13 -22.91
CA ILE A 29 -13.55 0.97 -22.14
C ILE A 29 -12.34 1.54 -22.90
N PRO A 30 -12.55 2.34 -23.96
CA PRO A 30 -11.47 2.81 -24.82
C PRO A 30 -10.49 3.77 -24.13
N THR A 31 -10.97 4.61 -23.22
CA THR A 31 -10.16 5.65 -22.56
C THR A 31 -10.41 5.70 -21.05
N PRO A 32 -9.91 4.72 -20.29
CA PRO A 32 -10.12 4.71 -18.85
C PRO A 32 -9.38 5.89 -18.18
N ARG A 33 -10.10 6.57 -17.28
CA ARG A 33 -9.53 7.61 -16.41
C ARG A 33 -8.71 7.01 -15.27
N MET A 34 -9.15 5.85 -14.77
CA MET A 34 -8.50 5.11 -13.70
C MET A 34 -8.47 3.63 -14.03
N SER A 35 -7.41 2.95 -13.63
CA SER A 35 -7.29 1.50 -13.61
C SER A 35 -7.30 1.01 -12.17
N VAL A 36 -8.39 0.37 -11.74
CA VAL A 36 -8.40 -0.38 -10.48
C VAL A 36 -7.64 -1.67 -10.71
N VAL A 37 -6.54 -1.88 -9.99
CA VAL A 37 -5.67 -3.05 -10.20
C VAL A 37 -5.74 -4.00 -9.01
N ILE A 38 -5.95 -5.28 -9.29
CA ILE A 38 -6.16 -6.33 -8.30
C ILE A 38 -5.23 -7.50 -8.63
N PRO A 39 -4.05 -7.58 -7.99
CA PRO A 39 -3.20 -8.76 -8.08
C PRO A 39 -3.81 -9.88 -7.27
N THR A 40 -3.88 -11.12 -7.83
CA THR A 40 -4.45 -12.27 -7.15
C THR A 40 -3.63 -13.54 -7.33
N PHE A 41 -3.83 -14.51 -6.43
CA PHE A 41 -3.24 -15.84 -6.49
C PHE A 41 -4.09 -16.82 -5.66
N GLY A 42 -4.87 -17.68 -6.34
CA GLY A 42 -5.56 -18.83 -5.73
C GLY A 42 -6.60 -18.52 -4.66
N ARG A 43 -7.29 -17.36 -4.73
CA ARG A 43 -8.30 -16.92 -3.74
C ARG A 43 -9.59 -16.40 -4.41
N PRO A 44 -10.28 -17.20 -5.24
CA PRO A 44 -11.41 -16.73 -6.04
C PRO A 44 -12.57 -16.16 -5.22
N GLU A 45 -12.87 -16.73 -4.05
CA GLU A 45 -13.99 -16.28 -3.20
C GLU A 45 -13.74 -14.88 -2.59
N LEU A 46 -12.54 -14.61 -2.11
CA LEU A 46 -12.18 -13.28 -1.59
C LEU A 46 -12.14 -12.27 -2.72
N LEU A 47 -11.48 -12.63 -3.83
CA LEU A 47 -11.37 -11.82 -5.04
C LEU A 47 -12.75 -11.42 -5.59
N LYS A 48 -13.74 -12.32 -5.59
CA LYS A 48 -15.11 -12.01 -6.03
C LYS A 48 -15.69 -10.82 -5.29
N ASN A 49 -15.57 -10.80 -3.96
CA ASN A 49 -16.05 -9.69 -3.14
C ASN A 49 -15.29 -8.39 -3.43
N THR A 50 -13.98 -8.48 -3.63
CA THR A 50 -13.14 -7.35 -4.00
C THR A 50 -13.56 -6.76 -5.35
N ILE A 51 -13.74 -7.60 -6.38
CA ILE A 51 -14.21 -7.18 -7.71
C ILE A 51 -15.57 -6.51 -7.62
N LEU A 52 -16.53 -7.10 -6.90
CA LEU A 52 -17.86 -6.53 -6.73
C LEU A 52 -17.81 -5.16 -6.04
N SER A 53 -16.92 -4.98 -5.05
CA SER A 53 -16.74 -3.68 -4.40
C SER A 53 -16.16 -2.62 -5.35
N ALA A 54 -15.26 -3.03 -6.26
CA ALA A 54 -14.68 -2.16 -7.28
C ALA A 54 -15.66 -1.85 -8.42
N ALA A 55 -16.55 -2.78 -8.77
CA ALA A 55 -17.56 -2.58 -9.81
C ALA A 55 -18.74 -1.71 -9.35
N ASN A 56 -19.08 -1.76 -8.06
CA ASN A 56 -20.23 -1.05 -7.49
C ASN A 56 -19.85 0.34 -6.94
N GLN A 57 -19.04 1.11 -7.69
CA GLN A 57 -18.69 2.48 -7.31
C GLN A 57 -19.84 3.45 -7.65
N GLU A 58 -20.09 4.40 -6.77
CA GLU A 58 -21.18 5.37 -6.88
C GLU A 58 -20.66 6.75 -7.32
N ASN A 59 -21.50 7.51 -8.02
CA ASN A 59 -21.23 8.88 -8.48
C ASN A 59 -19.94 8.99 -9.35
N VAL A 60 -19.71 7.98 -10.19
CA VAL A 60 -18.59 7.95 -11.14
C VAL A 60 -19.13 8.35 -12.52
N ASP A 61 -18.68 9.50 -13.02
CA ASP A 61 -19.07 10.11 -14.31
C ASP A 61 -17.98 9.93 -15.39
N PHE A 62 -17.02 9.03 -15.17
CA PHE A 62 -15.91 8.72 -16.05
C PHE A 62 -15.73 7.22 -16.25
N GLN A 63 -15.07 6.85 -17.35
CA GLN A 63 -14.72 5.45 -17.60
C GLN A 63 -13.58 5.00 -16.69
N TYR A 64 -13.69 3.80 -16.15
CA TYR A 64 -12.62 3.12 -15.42
C TYR A 64 -12.62 1.63 -15.75
N GLU A 65 -11.46 1.02 -15.66
CA GLU A 65 -11.26 -0.40 -15.86
C GLU A 65 -10.90 -1.10 -14.55
N ILE A 66 -11.26 -2.35 -14.43
CA ILE A 66 -10.88 -3.25 -13.33
C ILE A 66 -9.94 -4.29 -13.91
N ILE A 67 -8.68 -4.22 -13.55
CA ILE A 67 -7.64 -5.12 -14.03
C ILE A 67 -7.36 -6.15 -12.95
N VAL A 68 -7.64 -7.40 -13.24
CA VAL A 68 -7.28 -8.54 -12.39
C VAL A 68 -6.08 -9.24 -13.03
N VAL A 69 -4.99 -9.39 -12.28
CA VAL A 69 -3.81 -10.14 -12.74
C VAL A 69 -3.61 -11.37 -11.87
N ASP A 70 -3.87 -12.51 -12.45
CA ASP A 70 -3.73 -13.80 -11.80
C ASP A 70 -2.31 -14.35 -11.95
N ASN A 71 -1.71 -14.69 -10.84
CA ASN A 71 -0.37 -15.25 -10.78
C ASN A 71 -0.34 -16.79 -10.66
N GLU A 72 -1.50 -17.41 -10.76
CA GLU A 72 -1.64 -18.86 -10.82
C GLU A 72 -1.35 -19.35 -12.24
N ALA A 73 -0.11 -19.73 -12.46
CA ALA A 73 0.43 -20.10 -13.78
C ALA A 73 -0.04 -21.52 -14.21
N THR A 74 -1.29 -21.63 -14.60
CA THR A 74 -1.88 -22.86 -15.14
C THR A 74 -2.30 -22.65 -16.59
N ASP A 75 -2.11 -23.65 -17.44
CA ASP A 75 -2.53 -23.58 -18.86
C ASP A 75 -4.05 -23.71 -19.01
N ASN A 76 -4.68 -24.42 -18.10
CA ASN A 76 -6.14 -24.66 -18.09
C ASN A 76 -6.86 -23.50 -17.39
N GLU A 77 -8.15 -23.38 -17.69
CA GLU A 77 -9.07 -22.53 -16.97
C GLU A 77 -9.10 -22.93 -15.47
N ASN A 78 -8.84 -21.97 -14.59
CA ASN A 78 -8.90 -22.17 -13.14
C ASN A 78 -10.19 -21.57 -12.55
N ASP A 79 -10.40 -21.76 -11.26
CA ASP A 79 -11.62 -21.28 -10.59
C ASP A 79 -11.73 -19.74 -10.59
N THR A 80 -10.62 -19.03 -10.59
CA THR A 80 -10.57 -17.56 -10.74
C THR A 80 -11.13 -17.15 -12.11
N GLU A 81 -10.67 -17.79 -13.19
CA GLU A 81 -11.14 -17.48 -14.55
C GLU A 81 -12.63 -17.79 -14.72
N LYS A 82 -13.11 -18.94 -14.23
CA LYS A 82 -14.53 -19.30 -14.25
C LYS A 82 -15.38 -18.26 -13.52
N MET A 83 -14.99 -17.91 -12.30
CA MET A 83 -15.69 -16.91 -11.50
C MET A 83 -15.77 -15.55 -12.21
N ILE A 84 -14.69 -15.09 -12.87
CA ILE A 84 -14.69 -13.83 -13.62
C ILE A 84 -15.65 -13.87 -14.81
N ARG A 85 -15.68 -14.99 -15.56
CA ARG A 85 -16.62 -15.19 -16.68
C ARG A 85 -18.07 -15.19 -16.19
N GLU A 86 -18.36 -15.82 -15.06
CA GLU A 86 -19.68 -15.84 -14.46
C GLU A 86 -20.15 -14.47 -13.99
N LEU A 87 -19.25 -13.63 -13.47
CA LEU A 87 -19.58 -12.25 -13.07
C LEU A 87 -20.04 -11.41 -14.26
N ASN A 88 -19.54 -11.65 -15.44
CA ASN A 88 -19.91 -10.99 -16.70
C ASN A 88 -19.98 -9.44 -16.59
N ILE A 89 -18.98 -8.83 -15.97
CA ILE A 89 -18.88 -7.39 -15.76
C ILE A 89 -18.05 -6.78 -16.92
N ALA A 90 -18.64 -5.83 -17.64
CA ALA A 90 -18.09 -5.32 -18.91
C ALA A 90 -16.76 -4.58 -18.78
N ASN A 91 -16.46 -3.95 -17.65
CA ASN A 91 -15.22 -3.20 -17.44
C ASN A 91 -14.12 -4.00 -16.73
N ILE A 92 -14.23 -5.33 -16.67
CA ILE A 92 -13.18 -6.22 -16.17
C ILE A 92 -12.26 -6.65 -17.29
N PHE A 93 -10.95 -6.62 -17.01
CA PHE A 93 -9.88 -7.15 -17.83
C PHE A 93 -9.09 -8.14 -16.99
N TYR A 94 -9.22 -9.44 -17.30
CA TYR A 94 -8.53 -10.50 -16.58
C TYR A 94 -7.32 -10.99 -17.36
N TYR A 95 -6.16 -10.84 -16.75
CA TYR A 95 -4.89 -11.29 -17.26
C TYR A 95 -4.37 -12.47 -16.43
N LYS A 96 -3.68 -13.38 -17.08
CA LYS A 96 -3.06 -14.54 -16.45
C LYS A 96 -1.59 -14.62 -16.80
N ASN A 97 -0.73 -14.63 -15.79
CA ASN A 97 0.70 -14.85 -15.99
C ASN A 97 0.96 -16.31 -16.39
N ARG A 98 1.79 -16.56 -17.39
CA ARG A 98 2.22 -17.93 -17.75
C ARG A 98 3.24 -18.53 -16.80
N VAL A 99 3.87 -17.71 -15.98
CA VAL A 99 4.82 -18.10 -14.94
C VAL A 99 4.51 -17.32 -13.67
N ASN A 100 4.59 -17.96 -12.50
CA ASN A 100 4.43 -17.27 -11.23
C ASN A 100 5.60 -16.29 -11.00
N VAL A 101 5.33 -15.00 -11.13
CA VAL A 101 6.30 -13.91 -10.99
C VAL A 101 6.46 -13.42 -9.55
N LYS A 102 5.90 -14.13 -8.57
CA LYS A 102 5.81 -13.78 -7.15
C LYS A 102 4.94 -12.52 -6.93
N ALA A 103 4.66 -12.21 -5.66
CA ALA A 103 3.72 -11.13 -5.30
C ALA A 103 4.11 -9.77 -5.90
N LEU A 104 5.34 -9.30 -5.66
CA LEU A 104 5.78 -7.98 -6.14
C LEU A 104 5.95 -7.94 -7.67
N GLY A 105 6.29 -9.06 -8.30
CA GLY A 105 6.26 -9.20 -9.77
C GLY A 105 4.85 -9.07 -10.31
N ASN A 106 3.86 -9.64 -9.63
CA ASN A 106 2.45 -9.53 -10.00
C ASN A 106 1.92 -8.10 -9.84
N TRP A 107 2.31 -7.40 -8.76
CA TRP A 107 2.00 -5.98 -8.59
C TRP A 107 2.60 -5.12 -9.70
N ASN A 108 3.86 -5.38 -10.08
CA ASN A 108 4.49 -4.71 -11.21
C ASN A 108 3.78 -5.03 -12.54
N ARG A 109 3.31 -6.27 -12.72
CA ARG A 109 2.51 -6.65 -13.88
C ARG A 109 1.21 -5.85 -13.97
N CYS A 110 0.51 -5.67 -12.85
CA CYS A 110 -0.68 -4.81 -12.78
C CYS A 110 -0.40 -3.40 -13.30
N ILE A 111 0.74 -2.80 -12.91
CA ILE A 111 1.14 -1.46 -13.37
C ILE A 111 1.41 -1.43 -14.88
N LEU A 112 2.05 -2.49 -15.43
CA LEU A 112 2.37 -2.55 -16.85
C LEU A 112 1.13 -2.68 -17.73
N VAL A 113 0.15 -3.51 -17.34
CA VAL A 113 -1.06 -3.76 -18.13
C VAL A 113 -2.14 -2.69 -17.93
N ALA A 114 -2.03 -1.86 -16.90
CA ALA A 114 -2.91 -0.71 -16.67
C ALA A 114 -2.78 0.30 -17.82
N ARG A 115 -3.92 0.80 -18.33
CA ARG A 115 -3.97 1.73 -19.45
C ARG A 115 -4.16 3.18 -19.02
N ALA A 116 -4.76 3.42 -17.84
CA ALA A 116 -4.97 4.76 -17.32
C ALA A 116 -3.69 5.39 -16.75
N ASP A 117 -3.66 6.72 -16.69
CA ASP A 117 -2.60 7.48 -16.01
C ASP A 117 -2.65 7.33 -14.48
N TRP A 118 -3.79 6.93 -13.95
CA TRP A 118 -4.04 6.76 -12.53
C TRP A 118 -4.40 5.33 -12.19
N ILE A 119 -3.64 4.76 -11.28
CA ILE A 119 -3.86 3.41 -10.74
C ILE A 119 -4.52 3.54 -9.38
N VAL A 120 -5.55 2.75 -9.13
CA VAL A 120 -6.13 2.54 -7.82
C VAL A 120 -5.83 1.12 -7.39
N MET A 121 -4.94 0.97 -6.39
CA MET A 121 -4.54 -0.35 -5.90
C MET A 121 -5.63 -0.93 -5.00
N CYS A 122 -5.93 -2.21 -5.21
CA CYS A 122 -6.81 -2.98 -4.34
C CYS A 122 -6.23 -4.40 -4.19
N HIS A 123 -6.11 -4.90 -2.97
CA HIS A 123 -5.69 -6.29 -2.75
C HIS A 123 -6.90 -7.21 -2.90
N ASP A 124 -6.68 -8.46 -3.25
CA ASP A 124 -7.75 -9.43 -3.57
C ASP A 124 -8.53 -9.95 -2.34
N ASP A 125 -8.18 -9.47 -1.14
CA ASP A 125 -8.85 -9.76 0.13
C ASP A 125 -9.49 -8.52 0.80
N ASP A 126 -9.33 -7.33 0.21
CA ASP A 126 -9.85 -6.07 0.72
C ASP A 126 -11.09 -5.58 -0.04
N LEU A 127 -11.77 -4.55 0.49
CA LEU A 127 -12.96 -3.98 -0.16
C LEU A 127 -12.80 -2.47 -0.36
N MET A 128 -13.26 -1.97 -1.49
CA MET A 128 -13.38 -0.53 -1.77
C MET A 128 -14.70 0.00 -1.22
N LYS A 129 -14.69 1.18 -0.60
CA LYS A 129 -15.93 1.90 -0.28
C LYS A 129 -16.53 2.48 -1.57
N LYS A 130 -17.85 2.59 -1.62
CA LYS A 130 -18.61 2.97 -2.81
C LYS A 130 -18.28 4.36 -3.37
N ASP A 131 -17.78 5.28 -2.53
CA ASP A 131 -17.39 6.64 -2.92
C ASP A 131 -15.90 6.80 -3.22
N CYS A 132 -15.14 5.70 -3.27
CA CYS A 132 -13.68 5.72 -3.40
C CYS A 132 -13.22 6.36 -4.72
N LEU A 133 -13.70 5.87 -5.88
CA LEU A 133 -13.26 6.38 -7.18
C LEU A 133 -13.67 7.83 -7.40
N ASN A 134 -14.87 8.21 -6.98
CA ASN A 134 -15.30 9.60 -7.05
C ASN A 134 -14.39 10.51 -6.21
N ALA A 135 -14.09 10.12 -4.97
CA ALA A 135 -13.22 10.91 -4.11
C ALA A 135 -11.79 11.02 -4.70
N MET A 136 -11.23 9.94 -5.24
CA MET A 136 -9.92 9.96 -5.89
C MET A 136 -9.90 10.87 -7.12
N ASN A 137 -10.98 10.87 -7.93
CA ASN A 137 -11.10 11.78 -9.07
C ASN A 137 -11.17 13.26 -8.63
N GLN A 138 -11.93 13.56 -7.61
CA GLN A 138 -12.01 14.93 -7.07
C GLN A 138 -10.64 15.38 -6.51
N ILE A 139 -9.91 14.51 -5.82
CA ILE A 139 -8.55 14.78 -5.36
C ILE A 139 -7.62 15.11 -6.53
N ILE A 140 -7.67 14.34 -7.62
CA ILE A 140 -6.87 14.63 -8.83
C ILE A 140 -7.19 16.01 -9.39
N ILE A 141 -8.48 16.35 -9.51
CA ILE A 141 -8.92 17.63 -10.06
C ILE A 141 -8.49 18.80 -9.16
N GLU A 142 -8.70 18.69 -7.84
CA GLU A 142 -8.35 19.76 -6.89
C GLU A 142 -6.84 20.05 -6.85
N HIS A 143 -6.00 19.03 -7.03
CA HIS A 143 -4.54 19.14 -6.91
C HIS A 143 -3.78 19.16 -8.24
N GLN A 144 -4.47 19.22 -9.39
CA GLN A 144 -3.83 19.20 -10.72
C GLN A 144 -2.88 20.38 -10.98
N LYS A 145 -3.06 21.50 -10.26
CA LYS A 145 -2.23 22.72 -10.37
C LYS A 145 -1.19 22.85 -9.25
N ASP A 146 -1.06 21.85 -8.41
CA ASP A 146 -0.06 21.88 -7.33
C ASP A 146 1.36 21.96 -7.89
N LYS A 147 2.24 22.68 -7.19
CA LYS A 147 3.66 22.82 -7.57
C LYS A 147 4.37 21.48 -7.76
N LYS A 148 4.01 20.47 -6.96
CA LYS A 148 4.42 19.07 -7.14
C LYS A 148 3.19 18.26 -7.53
N PRO A 149 3.20 17.58 -8.69
CA PRO A 149 2.10 16.72 -9.09
C PRO A 149 1.92 15.58 -8.08
N ILE A 150 0.70 15.12 -7.88
CA ILE A 150 0.43 13.96 -7.05
C ILE A 150 1.18 12.75 -7.63
N GLY A 151 1.94 12.05 -6.77
CA GLY A 151 2.53 10.75 -7.07
C GLY A 151 1.79 9.61 -6.38
N TYR A 152 1.33 9.88 -5.14
CA TYR A 152 0.78 8.85 -4.29
C TYR A 152 -0.22 9.44 -3.27
N VAL A 153 -1.40 8.85 -3.20
CA VAL A 153 -2.38 9.15 -2.15
C VAL A 153 -2.79 7.83 -1.50
N ARG A 154 -2.20 7.54 -0.34
CA ARG A 154 -2.61 6.38 0.44
C ARG A 154 -4.06 6.53 0.89
N SER A 155 -4.92 5.60 0.53
CA SER A 155 -6.24 5.50 1.15
C SER A 155 -6.08 5.15 2.63
N SER A 156 -6.79 5.86 3.50
CA SER A 156 -7.05 5.32 4.83
C SER A 156 -8.06 4.17 4.70
N ALA A 157 -7.96 3.17 5.57
CA ALA A 157 -8.84 2.01 5.54
C ALA A 157 -9.37 1.68 6.92
N GLU A 158 -10.63 1.28 6.95
CA GLU A 158 -11.28 0.69 8.10
C GLU A 158 -10.93 -0.78 8.18
N ALA A 159 -10.57 -1.30 9.35
CA ALA A 159 -10.34 -2.73 9.52
C ALA A 159 -11.68 -3.47 9.63
N ILE A 160 -11.83 -4.53 8.82
CA ILE A 160 -12.91 -5.50 8.95
C ILE A 160 -12.34 -6.78 9.56
N TYR A 161 -13.01 -7.25 10.59
CA TYR A 161 -12.63 -8.45 11.34
C TYR A 161 -13.61 -9.59 11.03
N SER A 162 -13.23 -10.82 11.32
CA SER A 162 -14.19 -11.93 11.40
C SER A 162 -15.29 -11.61 12.45
N GLU A 163 -16.46 -12.23 12.35
CA GLU A 163 -17.61 -11.94 13.22
C GLU A 163 -17.27 -12.01 14.72
N GLU A 164 -16.40 -12.93 15.13
CA GLU A 164 -15.92 -13.09 16.50
C GLU A 164 -15.08 -11.90 17.00
N LEU A 165 -14.33 -11.24 16.13
CA LEU A 165 -13.48 -10.09 16.45
C LEU A 165 -14.22 -8.75 16.34
N ASN A 166 -15.36 -8.68 15.67
CA ASN A 166 -16.22 -7.48 15.61
C ASN A 166 -16.77 -7.06 16.98
N ALA A 167 -16.80 -7.98 17.97
CA ALA A 167 -17.20 -7.69 19.35
C ALA A 167 -16.14 -6.90 20.14
N ILE A 168 -14.89 -6.80 19.65
CA ILE A 168 -13.79 -6.10 20.30
C ILE A 168 -13.61 -4.70 19.72
N LYS A 169 -14.38 -3.75 20.24
CA LYS A 169 -14.21 -2.29 20.30
C LYS A 169 -13.58 -1.55 19.11
N ARG A 170 -14.44 -0.91 18.34
CA ARG A 170 -14.13 0.34 17.64
C ARG A 170 -14.01 1.49 18.63
N ASN A 171 -12.82 1.88 19.01
CA ASN A 171 -12.59 3.24 19.53
C ASN A 171 -12.59 4.20 18.33
N GLU A 172 -13.74 4.62 17.90
CA GLU A 172 -13.88 5.68 16.90
C GLU A 172 -13.30 6.98 17.49
N ARG A 173 -12.11 7.35 17.03
CA ARG A 173 -11.62 8.71 17.25
C ARG A 173 -12.61 9.66 16.57
N LYS A 174 -13.23 10.58 17.33
CA LYS A 174 -14.01 11.67 16.75
C LYS A 174 -13.15 12.40 15.72
N LYS A 175 -13.39 12.13 14.44
CA LYS A 175 -12.73 12.86 13.34
C LYS A 175 -13.36 14.25 13.27
N LEU A 176 -12.52 15.29 13.15
CA LEU A 176 -12.99 16.63 12.85
C LEU A 176 -13.73 16.61 11.51
N SER A 177 -14.81 17.39 11.38
CA SER A 177 -15.49 17.54 10.10
C SER A 177 -14.56 18.20 9.09
N LYS A 178 -14.23 17.49 8.01
CA LYS A 178 -13.42 17.93 6.87
C LYS A 178 -14.15 17.61 5.58
N LYS A 179 -13.72 18.24 4.44
CA LYS A 179 -14.24 17.79 3.14
C LYS A 179 -13.82 16.34 2.86
N LYS A 180 -14.60 15.65 2.02
CA LYS A 180 -14.33 14.28 1.61
C LYS A 180 -12.95 14.12 0.96
N THR A 181 -12.50 15.13 0.21
CA THR A 181 -11.16 15.16 -0.44
C THR A 181 -10.02 15.57 0.48
N ALA A 182 -10.27 15.83 1.77
CA ALA A 182 -9.22 16.29 2.68
C ALA A 182 -8.04 15.32 2.76
N LEU A 183 -6.84 15.88 2.58
CA LEU A 183 -5.58 15.14 2.53
C LEU A 183 -4.64 15.54 3.69
N ILE A 184 -3.91 14.56 4.17
CA ILE A 184 -2.79 14.75 5.08
C ILE A 184 -1.51 14.58 4.26
N LYS A 185 -0.76 15.68 4.11
CA LYS A 185 0.47 15.69 3.32
C LYS A 185 1.61 14.99 4.07
N TYR A 186 2.34 14.15 3.37
CA TYR A 186 3.62 13.63 3.81
C TYR A 186 4.76 14.55 3.38
N ASN A 187 5.77 14.66 4.26
CA ASN A 187 6.97 15.43 3.99
C ASN A 187 8.18 14.87 4.77
N TYR A 188 9.33 15.49 4.60
CA TYR A 188 10.56 15.03 5.28
C TYR A 188 10.49 15.08 6.81
N MET A 189 9.64 15.92 7.42
CA MET A 189 9.44 15.89 8.88
C MET A 189 8.87 14.56 9.35
N ASP A 190 8.04 13.89 8.52
CA ASP A 190 7.56 12.56 8.85
C ASP A 190 8.67 11.51 8.79
N VAL A 191 9.59 11.66 7.83
CA VAL A 191 10.79 10.82 7.76
C VAL A 191 11.66 11.03 9.00
N LEU A 192 11.93 12.29 9.37
CA LEU A 192 12.77 12.62 10.52
C LEU A 192 12.17 12.17 11.85
N CYS A 193 10.87 12.35 12.05
CA CYS A 193 10.18 11.96 13.28
C CYS A 193 9.73 10.50 13.28
N GLY A 194 9.48 9.90 12.12
CA GLY A 194 8.92 8.57 11.95
C GLY A 194 9.92 7.48 11.58
N GLY A 195 11.13 7.84 11.18
CA GLY A 195 12.11 6.88 10.66
C GLY A 195 11.75 6.28 9.29
N GLY A 196 10.77 6.86 8.61
CA GLY A 196 10.52 6.70 7.19
C GLY A 196 9.62 5.56 6.73
N ALA A 197 9.61 4.40 7.35
CA ALA A 197 8.94 3.24 6.74
C ALA A 197 7.53 2.95 7.27
N THR A 198 7.33 2.97 8.56
CA THR A 198 6.10 2.41 9.17
C THR A 198 4.85 3.26 9.00
N TRP A 199 4.98 4.58 8.87
CA TRP A 199 3.81 5.48 8.83
C TRP A 199 3.36 5.83 7.41
N ALA A 200 4.25 5.74 6.42
CA ALA A 200 3.87 5.90 5.01
C ALA A 200 3.00 4.73 4.56
N GLY A 201 3.25 3.56 5.12
CA GLY A 201 2.44 2.36 5.01
C GLY A 201 2.35 1.77 3.62
N ALA A 202 2.13 0.48 3.60
CA ALA A 202 1.73 -0.25 2.40
C ALA A 202 0.50 0.41 1.76
N PRO A 203 0.35 0.33 0.44
CA PRO A 203 -0.90 0.70 -0.20
C PRO A 203 -2.02 -0.14 0.42
N THR A 204 -3.07 0.53 0.85
CA THR A 204 -4.32 -0.11 1.23
C THR A 204 -5.28 -0.05 0.06
N CYS A 205 -6.34 -0.83 0.10
CA CYS A 205 -7.38 -0.79 -0.92
C CYS A 205 -7.87 0.67 -1.15
N GLY A 206 -7.95 1.08 -2.39
CA GLY A 206 -8.31 2.45 -2.78
C GLY A 206 -7.12 3.43 -2.84
N THR A 207 -5.87 2.98 -2.64
CA THR A 207 -4.69 3.84 -2.79
C THR A 207 -4.49 4.27 -4.23
N LEU A 208 -4.44 5.60 -4.45
CA LEU A 208 -4.23 6.22 -5.75
C LEU A 208 -2.73 6.40 -6.02
N ILE A 209 -2.28 5.96 -7.19
CA ILE A 209 -0.88 6.02 -7.62
C ILE A 209 -0.81 6.63 -9.02
N ASN A 210 0.03 7.64 -9.21
CA ASN A 210 0.35 8.13 -10.53
C ASN A 210 1.19 7.09 -11.26
N ARG A 211 0.67 6.55 -12.39
CA ARG A 211 1.30 5.47 -13.14
C ARG A 211 2.69 5.87 -13.67
N LYS A 212 2.83 7.09 -14.16
CA LYS A 212 4.12 7.61 -14.63
C LYS A 212 5.13 7.67 -13.48
N ALA A 213 4.71 8.14 -12.31
CA ALA A 213 5.57 8.25 -11.13
C ALA A 213 6.11 6.88 -10.67
N ILE A 214 5.25 5.86 -10.57
CA ILE A 214 5.69 4.51 -10.15
C ILE A 214 6.56 3.83 -11.22
N ILE A 215 6.33 4.10 -12.50
CA ILE A 215 7.19 3.61 -13.59
C ILE A 215 8.57 4.28 -13.52
N GLU A 216 8.65 5.59 -13.30
CA GLU A 216 9.93 6.31 -13.12
C GLU A 216 10.74 5.81 -11.92
N LEU A 217 10.08 5.32 -10.86
CA LEU A 217 10.72 4.67 -9.71
C LEU A 217 11.17 3.23 -10.01
N GLY A 218 10.80 2.70 -11.18
CA GLY A 218 11.14 1.34 -11.57
C GLY A 218 10.28 0.25 -10.92
N GLY A 219 9.14 0.61 -10.34
CA GLY A 219 8.19 -0.31 -9.72
C GLY A 219 8.62 -0.82 -8.33
N TYR A 220 7.94 -1.87 -7.88
CA TYR A 220 8.22 -2.53 -6.60
C TYR A 220 9.48 -3.40 -6.71
N ASN A 221 10.44 -3.16 -5.82
CA ASN A 221 11.71 -3.89 -5.79
C ASN A 221 11.65 -5.07 -4.81
N SER A 222 11.71 -6.30 -5.34
CA SER A 222 11.66 -7.53 -4.54
C SER A 222 12.84 -7.69 -3.56
N GLU A 223 13.98 -7.01 -3.78
CA GLU A 223 15.11 -7.02 -2.84
C GLU A 223 14.79 -6.30 -1.53
N LEU A 224 13.74 -5.46 -1.51
CA LEU A 224 13.26 -4.73 -0.35
C LEU A 224 12.10 -5.44 0.39
N SER A 225 11.76 -6.67 -0.03
CA SER A 225 10.73 -7.46 0.65
C SER A 225 11.13 -7.72 2.11
N PRO A 226 10.16 -7.69 3.05
CA PRO A 226 8.71 -7.50 2.88
C PRO A 226 8.23 -6.03 2.86
N CYS A 227 9.11 -5.04 2.90
CA CYS A 227 8.76 -3.61 2.99
C CYS A 227 8.79 -2.86 1.65
N ALA A 228 8.85 -3.55 0.51
CA ALA A 228 9.03 -2.92 -0.81
C ALA A 228 7.97 -1.84 -1.12
N ASP A 229 6.75 -2.05 -0.67
CA ASP A 229 5.62 -1.15 -0.80
C ASP A 229 5.70 0.05 0.15
N CYS A 230 6.20 -0.16 1.35
CA CYS A 230 6.32 0.87 2.38
C CYS A 230 7.31 1.98 2.01
N TYR A 231 8.27 1.71 1.13
CA TYR A 231 9.30 2.67 0.73
C TYR A 231 8.90 3.54 -0.46
N ILE A 232 7.93 3.12 -1.27
CA ILE A 232 7.46 3.87 -2.45
C ILE A 232 7.13 5.34 -2.11
N PRO A 233 6.34 5.64 -1.06
CA PRO A 233 6.05 7.03 -0.69
C PRO A 233 7.30 7.86 -0.38
N TYR A 234 8.30 7.28 0.28
CA TYR A 234 9.56 7.97 0.58
C TYR A 234 10.32 8.34 -0.70
N PHE A 235 10.46 7.39 -1.64
CA PHE A 235 11.18 7.65 -2.89
C PHE A 235 10.44 8.65 -3.79
N MET A 236 9.12 8.74 -3.69
CA MET A 236 8.33 9.73 -4.41
C MET A 236 8.47 11.15 -3.87
N LEU A 237 8.81 11.36 -2.59
CA LEU A 237 8.82 12.69 -1.95
C LEU A 237 9.70 13.72 -2.65
N GLU A 238 10.74 13.32 -3.35
CA GLU A 238 11.64 14.23 -4.03
C GLU A 238 10.95 15.00 -5.14
N LYS A 239 10.21 14.28 -6.00
CA LYS A 239 9.61 14.82 -7.23
C LYS A 239 8.12 15.05 -7.13
N TYR A 240 7.41 14.29 -6.29
CA TYR A 240 5.96 14.20 -6.27
C TYR A 240 5.37 14.59 -4.91
N GLY A 241 4.10 15.00 -4.94
CA GLY A 241 3.26 15.10 -3.77
C GLY A 241 2.86 13.72 -3.26
N VAL A 242 3.02 13.50 -1.95
CA VAL A 242 2.65 12.25 -1.28
C VAL A 242 1.68 12.58 -0.16
N TYR A 243 0.55 11.87 -0.14
CA TYR A 243 -0.55 12.17 0.76
C TYR A 243 -1.16 10.91 1.35
N ARG A 244 -1.97 11.09 2.38
CA ARG A 244 -2.94 10.12 2.89
C ARG A 244 -4.30 10.78 2.96
N THR A 245 -5.36 10.05 2.63
CA THR A 245 -6.73 10.53 2.81
C THR A 245 -7.04 10.72 4.29
N TYR A 246 -7.85 11.73 4.60
CA TYR A 246 -8.35 11.95 5.96
C TYR A 246 -9.44 10.94 6.32
N TYR A 247 -10.29 10.60 5.36
CA TYR A 247 -11.35 9.60 5.48
C TYR A 247 -10.92 8.23 4.94
N ASP A 248 -11.64 7.19 5.34
CA ASP A 248 -11.37 5.82 4.93
C ASP A 248 -12.14 5.53 3.63
N TYR A 249 -11.43 5.13 2.57
CA TYR A 249 -11.99 4.74 1.27
C TYR A 249 -11.77 3.27 0.93
N GLY A 250 -11.12 2.53 1.81
CA GLY A 250 -10.95 1.09 1.76
C GLY A 250 -11.41 0.44 3.06
N GLN A 251 -11.60 -0.87 3.00
CA GLN A 251 -11.80 -1.74 4.14
C GLN A 251 -10.74 -2.83 4.07
N TYR A 252 -9.92 -2.93 5.10
CA TYR A 252 -8.80 -3.85 5.19
C TYR A 252 -9.20 -5.08 6.00
N ARG A 253 -9.08 -6.26 5.39
CA ARG A 253 -9.38 -7.53 6.07
C ARG A 253 -8.24 -7.89 7.02
N TRP A 254 -8.59 -8.08 8.30
CA TRP A 254 -7.65 -8.36 9.36
C TRP A 254 -7.62 -9.85 9.69
N GLY A 255 -6.41 -10.43 9.83
CA GLY A 255 -6.20 -11.77 10.38
C GLY A 255 -5.99 -12.90 9.37
N GLU A 256 -6.35 -12.74 8.10
CA GLU A 256 -6.23 -13.79 7.09
C GLU A 256 -5.03 -13.61 6.14
N ASN A 257 -4.22 -12.57 6.33
CA ASN A 257 -3.12 -12.23 5.45
C ASN A 257 -1.74 -12.60 6.00
N ASP A 258 -0.78 -12.69 5.11
CA ASP A 258 0.61 -13.08 5.43
C ASP A 258 1.34 -12.08 6.33
N THR A 259 0.79 -10.87 6.53
CA THR A 259 1.39 -9.80 7.32
C THR A 259 1.67 -10.23 8.77
N TYR A 260 0.82 -11.10 9.34
CA TYR A 260 0.91 -11.52 10.74
C TYR A 260 1.69 -12.83 10.95
N LYS A 261 2.23 -13.43 9.91
CA LYS A 261 3.15 -14.57 10.07
C LYS A 261 4.42 -14.09 10.79
N LYS A 262 4.92 -14.91 11.72
CA LYS A 262 6.11 -14.58 12.52
C LYS A 262 7.31 -14.18 11.65
N SER A 263 7.57 -14.95 10.59
CA SER A 263 8.65 -14.68 9.65
C SER A 263 8.50 -13.31 8.95
N THR A 264 7.26 -12.93 8.62
CA THR A 264 6.97 -11.62 8.00
C THR A 264 7.21 -10.49 8.99
N LEU A 265 6.72 -10.60 10.24
CA LEU A 265 6.92 -9.58 11.27
C LEU A 265 8.40 -9.37 11.58
N ILE A 266 9.19 -10.45 11.72
CA ILE A 266 10.65 -10.38 11.90
C ILE A 266 11.31 -9.75 10.67
N GLY A 267 10.89 -10.14 9.47
CA GLY A 267 11.37 -9.57 8.21
C GLY A 267 11.10 -8.06 8.12
N LEU A 268 9.91 -7.59 8.55
CA LEU A 268 9.55 -6.18 8.61
C LEU A 268 10.45 -5.40 9.58
N ILE A 269 10.74 -5.96 10.77
CA ILE A 269 11.65 -5.34 11.75
C ILE A 269 13.06 -5.22 11.16
N ARG A 270 13.57 -6.28 10.50
CA ARG A 270 14.88 -6.30 9.86
C ARG A 270 14.97 -5.27 8.74
N ALA A 271 14.01 -5.28 7.82
CA ALA A 271 13.98 -4.35 6.70
C ALA A 271 13.88 -2.88 7.17
N TYR A 272 13.11 -2.63 8.23
CA TYR A 272 13.04 -1.31 8.83
C TYR A 272 14.37 -0.87 9.43
N TYR A 273 15.07 -1.75 10.15
CA TYR A 273 16.40 -1.43 10.70
C TYR A 273 17.40 -1.08 9.60
N GLU A 274 17.45 -1.88 8.53
CA GLU A 274 18.33 -1.60 7.38
C GLU A 274 18.02 -0.26 6.71
N PHE A 275 16.74 0.12 6.64
CA PHE A 275 16.33 1.42 6.12
C PHE A 275 16.67 2.57 7.06
N LEU A 276 16.63 2.36 8.38
CA LEU A 276 17.12 3.32 9.36
C LEU A 276 18.62 3.56 9.23
N GLU A 277 19.42 2.54 8.92
CA GLU A 277 20.85 2.71 8.63
C GLU A 277 21.03 3.67 7.45
N LEU A 278 20.35 3.42 6.33
CA LEU A 278 20.38 4.30 5.17
C LEU A 278 19.97 5.75 5.50
N LEU A 279 18.86 5.93 6.23
CA LEU A 279 18.38 7.25 6.61
C LEU A 279 19.33 7.96 7.59
N SER A 280 19.99 7.22 8.48
CA SER A 280 20.94 7.76 9.46
C SER A 280 22.23 8.28 8.82
N GLU A 281 22.63 7.71 7.68
CA GLU A 281 23.72 8.27 6.85
C GLU A 281 23.35 9.65 6.30
N LYS A 282 22.10 9.79 5.84
CA LYS A 282 21.61 11.00 5.15
C LYS A 282 21.12 12.10 6.11
N TYR A 283 20.47 11.70 7.21
CA TYR A 283 19.79 12.64 8.11
C TYR A 283 20.33 12.58 9.54
N PHE A 284 20.96 13.66 10.00
CA PHE A 284 21.52 13.78 11.34
C PHE A 284 20.49 13.49 12.45
N VAL A 285 19.26 14.00 12.32
CA VAL A 285 18.20 13.77 13.31
C VAL A 285 17.85 12.28 13.41
N VAL A 286 17.74 11.56 12.28
CA VAL A 286 17.50 10.12 12.30
C VAL A 286 18.66 9.38 12.96
N ARG A 287 19.91 9.79 12.71
CA ARG A 287 21.10 9.23 13.36
C ARG A 287 21.06 9.38 14.88
N VAL A 288 20.68 10.55 15.38
CA VAL A 288 20.58 10.83 16.83
C VAL A 288 19.52 9.98 17.53
N PHE A 289 18.43 9.69 16.84
CA PHE A 289 17.28 8.91 17.35
C PHE A 289 17.17 7.51 16.77
N LYS A 290 18.22 6.99 16.13
CA LYS A 290 18.17 5.67 15.41
C LYS A 290 17.70 4.53 16.29
N ASN A 291 18.27 4.43 17.50
CA ASN A 291 17.93 3.37 18.44
C ASN A 291 16.49 3.50 18.97
N GLU A 292 16.01 4.71 19.15
CA GLU A 292 14.63 4.99 19.59
C GLU A 292 13.63 4.69 18.47
N HIS A 293 13.95 5.01 17.21
CA HIS A 293 13.17 4.61 16.06
C HIS A 293 13.09 3.08 15.93
N TYR A 294 14.23 2.40 16.11
CA TYR A 294 14.26 0.94 16.07
C TYR A 294 13.43 0.33 17.21
N ALA A 295 13.58 0.83 18.44
CA ALA A 295 12.82 0.38 19.58
C ALA A 295 11.29 0.57 19.39
N ASP A 296 10.88 1.68 18.81
CA ASP A 296 9.49 1.94 18.48
C ASP A 296 8.94 0.95 17.43
N CYS A 297 9.71 0.68 16.39
CA CYS A 297 9.38 -0.33 15.38
C CYS A 297 9.22 -1.72 16.01
N VAL A 298 10.18 -2.15 16.83
CA VAL A 298 10.12 -3.43 17.55
C VAL A 298 8.88 -3.50 18.43
N ASN A 299 8.60 -2.47 19.23
CA ASN A 299 7.44 -2.42 20.09
C ASN A 299 6.12 -2.52 19.30
N TYR A 300 6.04 -1.81 18.16
CA TYR A 300 4.89 -1.86 17.28
C TYR A 300 4.64 -3.28 16.73
N TYR A 301 5.64 -3.92 16.14
CA TYR A 301 5.47 -5.25 15.56
C TYR A 301 5.30 -6.35 16.60
N ARG A 302 5.91 -6.23 17.79
CA ARG A 302 5.64 -7.13 18.93
C ARG A 302 4.19 -7.01 19.39
N SER A 303 3.65 -5.79 19.51
CA SER A 303 2.23 -5.58 19.84
C SER A 303 1.33 -6.19 18.76
N LYS A 304 1.64 -5.98 17.48
CA LYS A 304 0.88 -6.59 16.37
C LYS A 304 0.97 -8.13 16.37
N GLY A 305 2.13 -8.66 16.68
CA GLY A 305 2.31 -10.10 16.84
C GLY A 305 1.41 -10.65 17.96
N LEU A 306 1.39 -10.01 19.14
CA LEU A 306 0.55 -10.43 20.25
C LEU A 306 -0.95 -10.40 19.90
N GLU A 307 -1.41 -9.38 19.16
CA GLU A 307 -2.80 -9.31 18.64
C GLU A 307 -3.14 -10.52 17.75
N ALA A 308 -2.15 -11.12 17.11
CA ALA A 308 -2.27 -12.28 16.23
C ALA A 308 -1.78 -13.61 16.87
N ASN A 309 -1.62 -13.65 18.20
CA ASN A 309 -1.07 -14.78 18.94
C ASN A 309 0.36 -15.21 18.49
N VAL A 310 1.13 -14.26 17.98
CA VAL A 310 2.54 -14.47 17.55
C VAL A 310 3.47 -13.79 18.54
N ILE A 311 4.34 -14.57 19.16
CA ILE A 311 5.36 -14.07 20.10
C ILE A 311 6.69 -13.88 19.36
N ILE A 312 7.22 -12.65 19.41
CA ILE A 312 8.57 -12.31 18.93
C ILE A 312 9.46 -12.14 20.15
N THR A 313 10.47 -12.99 20.30
CA THR A 313 11.32 -13.05 21.50
C THR A 313 12.39 -11.95 21.50
N ALA A 314 13.05 -11.76 22.64
CA ALA A 314 14.15 -10.81 22.77
C ALA A 314 15.40 -11.31 21.99
N GLU A 315 15.62 -12.61 21.96
CA GLU A 315 16.71 -13.25 21.23
C GLU A 315 16.58 -12.99 19.74
N GLU A 316 15.39 -13.22 19.15
CA GLU A 316 15.12 -12.98 17.73
C GLU A 316 15.32 -11.50 17.34
N ILE A 317 15.00 -10.56 18.23
CA ILE A 317 15.25 -9.14 18.01
C ILE A 317 16.74 -8.83 18.08
N ASN A 318 17.46 -9.40 19.05
CA ASN A 318 18.90 -9.17 19.23
C ASN A 318 19.75 -9.79 18.11
N GLU A 319 19.26 -10.82 17.41
CA GLU A 319 19.85 -11.35 16.19
C GLU A 319 19.84 -10.36 15.01
N ILE A 320 18.84 -9.43 14.98
CA ILE A 320 18.79 -8.36 13.98
C ILE A 320 19.76 -7.25 14.39
N TYR A 321 19.52 -6.68 15.55
CA TYR A 321 20.34 -5.65 16.17
C TYR A 321 20.03 -5.55 17.66
N PRO A 322 21.05 -5.40 18.53
CA PRO A 322 20.85 -5.29 19.99
C PRO A 322 19.91 -4.13 20.34
N LEU A 323 18.81 -4.44 21.04
CA LEU A 323 17.81 -3.45 21.42
C LEU A 323 18.31 -2.58 22.58
N LYS A 324 19.00 -1.49 22.26
CA LYS A 324 19.51 -0.51 23.23
C LYS A 324 18.95 0.86 22.89
N TYR A 325 18.20 1.49 23.80
CA TYR A 325 17.63 2.82 23.60
C TYR A 325 17.46 3.58 24.90
N SER A 326 17.32 4.91 24.83
CA SER A 326 17.03 5.78 25.95
C SER A 326 15.52 6.01 26.06
N LYS A 327 14.92 5.68 27.23
CA LYS A 327 13.51 5.93 27.49
C LYS A 327 13.15 7.43 27.39
N SER A 328 14.04 8.33 27.82
CA SER A 328 13.83 9.79 27.71
C SER A 328 13.85 10.26 26.26
N LYS A 329 14.81 9.82 25.44
CA LYS A 329 14.84 10.13 24.01
C LYS A 329 13.61 9.57 23.27
N LEU A 330 13.15 8.36 23.63
CA LEU A 330 11.95 7.78 23.04
C LEU A 330 10.69 8.62 23.36
N LYS A 331 10.58 9.15 24.59
CA LYS A 331 9.51 10.08 24.95
C LYS A 331 9.57 11.38 24.13
N ILE A 332 10.76 11.93 23.91
CA ILE A 332 10.96 13.11 23.05
C ILE A 332 10.51 12.81 21.63
N LEU A 333 10.90 11.67 21.08
CA LEU A 333 10.49 11.23 19.74
C LEU A 333 8.97 11.14 19.61
N TYR A 334 8.28 10.55 20.60
CA TYR A 334 6.83 10.49 20.63
C TYR A 334 6.18 11.88 20.70
N LEU A 335 6.76 12.79 21.48
CA LEU A 335 6.28 14.17 21.55
C LEU A 335 6.40 14.87 20.19
N LEU A 336 7.55 14.75 19.52
CA LEU A 336 7.78 15.33 18.19
C LEU A 336 6.80 14.78 17.16
N ARG A 337 6.55 13.48 17.14
CA ARG A 337 5.54 12.84 16.27
C ARG A 337 4.14 13.36 16.55
N ARG A 338 3.79 13.50 17.82
CA ARG A 338 2.46 13.97 18.22
C ARG A 338 2.23 15.42 17.80
N ILE A 339 3.22 16.28 17.95
CA ILE A 339 3.17 17.67 17.48
C ILE A 339 3.04 17.72 15.96
N ASN A 340 3.90 16.99 15.21
CA ASN A 340 3.85 16.94 13.76
C ASN A 340 2.50 16.40 13.24
N SER A 341 1.97 15.35 13.84
CA SER A 341 0.67 14.77 13.47
C SER A 341 -0.49 15.72 13.81
N GLY A 342 -0.45 16.39 14.95
CA GLY A 342 -1.47 17.37 15.36
C GLY A 342 -1.55 18.54 14.38
N ILE A 343 -0.41 19.14 14.06
CA ILE A 343 -0.30 20.23 13.09
C ILE A 343 -0.88 19.80 11.75
N LYS A 344 -0.52 18.63 11.24
CA LYS A 344 -1.01 18.13 9.95
C LYS A 344 -2.50 17.88 9.93
N THR A 345 -3.07 17.36 11.02
CA THR A 345 -4.51 17.12 11.11
C THR A 345 -5.29 18.44 11.11
N ILE A 346 -4.76 19.49 11.74
CA ILE A 346 -5.37 20.84 11.71
C ILE A 346 -5.32 21.40 10.28
N PHE A 347 -4.20 21.24 9.59
CA PHE A 347 -3.98 21.75 8.22
C PHE A 347 -4.33 20.75 7.11
N ALA A 348 -5.00 19.64 7.40
CA ALA A 348 -5.53 18.75 6.36
C ALA A 348 -6.50 19.50 5.45
N ARG A 349 -6.21 19.54 4.16
CA ARG A 349 -6.92 20.26 3.11
C ARG A 349 -7.64 19.30 2.19
#